data_321c12699eecba51356676f26fbc176c
#
_entry.id   321c12699eecba51356676f26fbc176c
#
_cell.length_a   1.000
_cell.length_b   1.000
_cell.length_c   1.000
_cell.angle_alpha   90.00
_cell.angle_beta   90.00
_cell.angle_gamma   90.00
#
_symmetry.space_group_name_H-M   'P 1'
#
loop_
_entity.id
_entity.type
_entity.pdbx_description
1 polymer ?
#
loop_
_entity_poly.entity_id
_entity_poly.type
_entity_poly.pdbx_seq_one_letter_code
_entity_poly.pdbx_strand_id
1 'polypeptide(L)'
;MRCVVQRVTEASVSVGDETVGRIGPGLMVLIGVSSEDTQADLKYMADKVPNLRIFDDENGVMNRSILEAGGSILAVSQFTLYGDARGGRRPSYFRAAKPEMANDLYEQLVGTWRQKGLQVETGRFRTEMRVSLVNDGPVTILLDSEKAF
;
A
#
# COMPACT_ATOMS: atom_id res chain seq x y z
N MET A 1 1.23 -10.49 -5.02
CA MET A 1 1.33 -9.08 -4.55
C MET A 1 0.92 -9.01 -3.11
N ARG A 2 1.64 -8.24 -2.33
CA ARG A 2 1.33 -8.01 -0.91
C ARG A 2 1.12 -6.54 -0.66
N CYS A 3 0.14 -6.23 0.18
CA CYS A 3 -0.09 -4.87 0.65
C CYS A 3 -0.20 -4.87 2.16
N VAL A 4 0.40 -3.86 2.77
CA VAL A 4 0.18 -3.54 4.18
C VAL A 4 -0.59 -2.23 4.20
N VAL A 5 -1.83 -2.28 4.69
CA VAL A 5 -2.77 -1.16 4.68
C VAL A 5 -2.92 -0.64 6.09
N GLN A 6 -2.61 0.63 6.30
CA GLN A 6 -2.75 1.27 7.60
C GLN A 6 -3.68 2.48 7.49
N ARG A 7 -4.69 2.52 8.35
CA ARG A 7 -5.57 3.68 8.43
C ARG A 7 -4.84 4.79 9.16
N VAL A 8 -4.83 6.00 8.58
CA VAL A 8 -4.06 7.12 9.10
C VAL A 8 -4.89 8.39 9.23
N THR A 9 -4.49 9.25 10.16
CA THR A 9 -4.95 10.65 10.20
C THR A 9 -4.11 11.53 9.29
N GLU A 10 -2.84 11.16 9.11
CA GLU A 10 -1.91 11.80 8.19
C GLU A 10 -0.76 10.85 7.88
N ALA A 11 -0.17 11.00 6.71
CA ALA A 11 1.05 10.29 6.34
C ALA A 11 1.82 11.13 5.32
N SER A 12 3.14 10.93 5.30
CA SER A 12 4.00 11.62 4.34
C SER A 12 5.23 10.76 4.02
N VAL A 13 5.84 11.04 2.90
CA VAL A 13 7.08 10.41 2.50
C VAL A 13 8.05 11.48 2.04
N SER A 14 9.30 11.38 2.50
CA SER A 14 10.37 12.30 2.13
C SER A 14 11.57 11.56 1.55
N VAL A 15 12.28 12.23 0.64
CA VAL A 15 13.54 11.82 0.07
C VAL A 15 14.54 12.93 0.40
N GLY A 16 15.53 12.61 1.22
CA GLY A 16 16.36 13.66 1.80
C GLY A 16 15.51 14.67 2.58
N ASP A 17 15.64 15.93 2.26
CA ASP A 17 14.88 17.02 2.91
C ASP A 17 13.58 17.37 2.18
N GLU A 18 13.27 16.67 1.08
CA GLU A 18 12.10 16.95 0.25
C GLU A 18 10.94 16.04 0.60
N THR A 19 9.78 16.61 0.95
CA THR A 19 8.53 15.86 1.07
C THR A 19 7.97 15.66 -0.34
N VAL A 20 7.91 14.39 -0.78
CA VAL A 20 7.47 14.06 -2.15
C VAL A 20 6.03 13.60 -2.23
N GLY A 21 5.42 13.22 -1.10
CA GLY A 21 4.02 12.87 -1.02
C GLY A 21 3.48 13.11 0.39
N ARG A 22 2.22 13.54 0.48
CA ARG A 22 1.57 13.81 1.76
C ARG A 22 0.06 13.64 1.62
N ILE A 23 -0.56 13.01 2.61
CA ILE A 23 -2.01 12.90 2.72
C ILE A 23 -2.47 13.27 4.13
N GLY A 24 -3.73 13.69 4.23
CA GLY A 24 -4.47 13.76 5.49
C GLY A 24 -5.11 12.41 5.80
N PRO A 25 -6.37 12.40 6.28
CA PRO A 25 -7.05 11.15 6.61
C PRO A 25 -7.15 10.22 5.40
N GLY A 26 -6.90 8.94 5.64
CA GLY A 26 -6.97 7.94 4.58
C GLY A 26 -6.19 6.68 4.90
N LEU A 27 -5.53 6.13 3.88
CA LEU A 27 -4.75 4.90 3.99
C LEU A 27 -3.31 5.12 3.52
N MET A 28 -2.36 4.65 4.31
CA MET A 28 -0.99 4.46 3.86
C MET A 28 -0.85 3.00 3.46
N VAL A 29 -0.43 2.75 2.22
CA VAL A 29 -0.36 1.40 1.66
C VAL A 29 1.06 1.12 1.19
N LEU A 30 1.70 0.14 1.82
CA LEU A 30 2.96 -0.42 1.33
C LEU A 30 2.65 -1.52 0.34
N ILE A 31 3.30 -1.51 -0.82
CA ILE A 31 3.01 -2.42 -1.93
C ILE A 31 4.26 -3.18 -2.32
N GLY A 32 4.22 -4.50 -2.17
CA GLY A 32 5.26 -5.41 -2.61
C GLY A 32 4.80 -6.22 -3.82
N VAL A 33 5.66 -6.32 -4.83
CA VAL A 33 5.37 -7.07 -6.06
C VAL A 33 6.21 -8.35 -6.08
N SER A 34 5.57 -9.48 -6.32
CA SER A 34 6.22 -10.77 -6.49
C SER A 34 6.67 -10.95 -7.94
N SER A 35 7.78 -11.68 -8.12
CA SER A 35 8.25 -12.06 -9.46
C SER A 35 7.23 -12.87 -10.27
N GLU A 36 6.25 -13.46 -9.59
CA GLU A 36 5.21 -14.28 -10.23
C GLU A 36 3.88 -13.54 -10.39
N ASP A 37 3.81 -12.25 -10.02
CA ASP A 37 2.58 -11.48 -10.13
C ASP A 37 2.16 -11.27 -11.59
N THR A 38 0.86 -11.29 -11.79
CA THR A 38 0.21 -11.05 -13.08
C THR A 38 -0.84 -9.96 -12.93
N GLN A 39 -1.56 -9.67 -14.01
CA GLN A 39 -2.67 -8.72 -13.98
C GLN A 39 -3.77 -9.16 -13.01
N ALA A 40 -3.92 -10.47 -12.76
CA ALA A 40 -4.89 -10.97 -11.80
C ALA A 40 -4.56 -10.51 -10.37
N ASP A 41 -3.28 -10.51 -10.01
CA ASP A 41 -2.83 -10.04 -8.69
C ASP A 41 -3.04 -8.53 -8.53
N LEU A 42 -2.76 -7.77 -9.58
CA LEU A 42 -3.00 -6.34 -9.63
C LEU A 42 -4.49 -6.04 -9.45
N LYS A 43 -5.35 -6.75 -10.19
CA LYS A 43 -6.79 -6.57 -10.11
C LYS A 43 -7.31 -6.89 -8.70
N TYR A 44 -6.79 -7.93 -8.07
CA TYR A 44 -7.16 -8.27 -6.71
C TYR A 44 -6.93 -7.09 -5.76
N MET A 45 -5.75 -6.49 -5.80
CA MET A 45 -5.44 -5.36 -4.93
C MET A 45 -6.16 -4.07 -5.35
N ALA A 46 -6.36 -3.87 -6.66
CA ALA A 46 -7.10 -2.72 -7.17
C ALA A 46 -8.53 -2.70 -6.63
N ASP A 47 -9.14 -3.87 -6.49
CA ASP A 47 -10.50 -4.00 -5.97
C ASP A 47 -10.54 -4.09 -4.45
N LYS A 48 -9.63 -4.85 -3.84
CA LYS A 48 -9.66 -5.15 -2.40
C LYS A 48 -9.37 -3.92 -1.54
N VAL A 49 -8.29 -3.21 -1.84
CA VAL A 49 -7.84 -2.11 -0.97
C VAL A 49 -8.89 -0.99 -0.84
N PRO A 50 -9.46 -0.46 -1.94
CA PRO A 50 -10.45 0.61 -1.82
C PRO A 50 -11.77 0.18 -1.18
N ASN A 51 -12.03 -1.11 -1.14
CA ASN A 51 -13.29 -1.65 -0.61
C ASN A 51 -13.17 -2.24 0.79
N LEU A 52 -12.00 -2.19 1.40
CA LEU A 52 -11.86 -2.59 2.80
C LEU A 52 -12.73 -1.70 3.67
N ARG A 53 -13.55 -2.34 4.50
CA ARG A 53 -14.54 -1.65 5.35
C ARG A 53 -13.91 -1.36 6.71
N ILE A 54 -12.93 -0.46 6.74
CA ILE A 54 -12.12 -0.16 7.92
C ILE A 54 -12.24 1.29 8.39
N PHE A 55 -13.19 2.04 7.85
CA PHE A 55 -13.54 3.38 8.34
C PHE A 55 -14.84 3.30 9.12
N ASP A 56 -14.93 4.11 10.19
CA ASP A 56 -16.09 4.08 11.07
C ASP A 56 -17.32 4.68 10.38
N ASP A 57 -18.47 4.03 10.63
CA ASP A 57 -19.76 4.60 10.28
C ASP A 57 -20.26 5.53 11.41
N GLU A 58 -21.50 6.01 11.29
CA GLU A 58 -22.11 6.92 12.27
C GLU A 58 -22.29 6.28 13.66
N ASN A 59 -22.21 4.96 13.74
CA ASN A 59 -22.32 4.20 15.00
C ASN A 59 -20.95 3.83 15.59
N GLY A 60 -19.85 4.30 14.98
CA GLY A 60 -18.50 3.98 15.43
C GLY A 60 -18.05 2.55 15.08
N VAL A 61 -18.72 1.91 14.12
CA VAL A 61 -18.38 0.56 13.64
C VAL A 61 -17.60 0.65 12.34
N MET A 62 -16.54 -0.13 12.25
CA MET A 62 -15.73 -0.21 11.02
C MET A 62 -16.56 -0.87 9.91
N ASN A 63 -17.18 -0.08 9.09
CA ASN A 63 -18.17 -0.50 8.09
C ASN A 63 -18.07 0.22 6.75
N ARG A 64 -17.35 1.31 6.68
CA ARG A 64 -17.20 2.10 5.46
C ARG A 64 -15.85 1.87 4.79
N SER A 65 -15.85 1.92 3.47
CA SER A 65 -14.63 1.92 2.67
C SER A 65 -14.05 3.33 2.56
N ILE A 66 -12.81 3.44 2.04
CA ILE A 66 -12.22 4.75 1.75
C ILE A 66 -13.01 5.49 0.66
N LEU A 67 -13.60 4.76 -0.28
CA LEU A 67 -14.45 5.36 -1.31
C LEU A 67 -15.65 6.08 -0.71
N GLU A 68 -16.23 5.51 0.35
CA GLU A 68 -17.35 6.12 1.07
C GLU A 68 -16.90 7.22 2.03
N ALA A 69 -15.77 7.01 2.71
CA ALA A 69 -15.25 7.95 3.69
C ALA A 69 -14.63 9.21 3.08
N GLY A 70 -14.18 9.14 1.83
CA GLY A 70 -13.63 10.30 1.13
C GLY A 70 -12.17 10.61 1.44
N GLY A 71 -11.40 9.64 1.92
CA GLY A 71 -9.98 9.81 2.22
C GLY A 71 -9.06 9.68 1.02
N SER A 72 -7.77 9.84 1.25
CA SER A 72 -6.70 9.73 0.26
C SER A 72 -5.83 8.51 0.53
N ILE A 73 -5.10 8.06 -0.48
CA ILE A 73 -4.11 6.98 -0.35
C ILE A 73 -2.71 7.54 -0.54
N LEU A 74 -1.78 7.14 0.34
CA LEU A 74 -0.35 7.28 0.12
C LEU A 74 0.18 5.89 -0.23
N ALA A 75 0.59 5.69 -1.48
CA ALA A 75 1.05 4.41 -1.99
C ALA A 75 2.58 4.41 -2.09
N VAL A 76 3.22 3.48 -1.39
CA VAL A 76 4.69 3.38 -1.35
C VAL A 76 5.11 1.98 -1.77
N SER A 77 5.98 1.89 -2.77
CA SER A 77 6.54 0.62 -3.20
C SER A 77 7.53 0.09 -2.14
N GLN A 78 7.38 -1.18 -1.76
CA GLN A 78 8.14 -1.79 -0.66
C GLN A 78 8.47 -3.25 -0.99
N PHE A 79 9.61 -3.50 -1.65
CA PHE A 79 9.98 -4.86 -2.04
C PHE A 79 10.26 -5.76 -0.83
N THR A 80 10.66 -5.17 0.30
CA THR A 80 10.98 -5.94 1.51
C THR A 80 9.76 -6.64 2.13
N LEU A 81 8.54 -6.39 1.64
CA LEU A 81 7.38 -7.19 2.02
C LEU A 81 7.52 -8.66 1.60
N TYR A 82 8.41 -8.94 0.65
CA TYR A 82 8.77 -10.31 0.26
C TYR A 82 10.04 -10.80 0.94
N GLY A 83 10.51 -10.11 1.96
CA GLY A 83 11.61 -10.57 2.79
C GLY A 83 11.23 -11.86 3.52
N ASP A 84 11.99 -12.91 3.29
CA ASP A 84 11.78 -14.23 3.89
C ASP A 84 12.89 -14.51 4.90
N ALA A 85 12.55 -14.47 6.18
CA ALA A 85 13.48 -14.71 7.26
C ALA A 85 13.33 -16.11 7.91
N ARG A 86 12.58 -17.03 7.25
CA ARG A 86 12.34 -18.37 7.81
C ARG A 86 13.60 -19.20 7.90
N GLY A 87 14.56 -18.99 6.99
CA GLY A 87 15.80 -19.76 6.95
C GLY A 87 16.97 -19.15 7.73
N GLY A 88 16.79 -18.01 8.39
CA GLY A 88 17.85 -17.34 9.12
C GLY A 88 17.51 -15.89 9.44
N ARG A 89 18.49 -15.17 9.99
CA ARG A 89 18.29 -13.78 10.42
C ARG A 89 18.49 -12.76 9.28
N ARG A 90 19.10 -13.17 8.17
CA ARG A 90 19.22 -12.33 6.98
C ARG A 90 18.07 -12.66 6.05
N PRO A 91 17.13 -11.72 5.80
CA PRO A 91 16.01 -11.99 4.92
C PRO A 91 16.47 -12.30 3.49
N SER A 92 15.83 -13.27 2.86
CA SER A 92 15.95 -13.52 1.43
C SER A 92 14.88 -12.75 0.68
N TYR A 93 15.23 -12.11 -0.43
CA TYR A 93 14.31 -11.38 -1.28
C TYR A 93 14.08 -12.08 -2.62
N PHE A 94 14.29 -13.39 -2.64
CA PHE A 94 14.20 -14.18 -3.87
C PHE A 94 12.86 -14.04 -4.59
N ARG A 95 11.78 -13.90 -3.84
CA ARG A 95 10.43 -13.78 -4.41
C ARG A 95 10.06 -12.37 -4.86
N ALA A 96 10.82 -11.37 -4.51
CA ALA A 96 10.54 -10.01 -4.93
C ALA A 96 10.79 -9.84 -6.44
N ALA A 97 9.86 -9.16 -7.12
CA ALA A 97 10.03 -8.82 -8.53
C ALA A 97 11.23 -7.90 -8.74
N LYS A 98 11.85 -8.01 -9.91
CA LYS A 98 12.89 -7.06 -10.31
C LYS A 98 12.31 -5.66 -10.44
N PRO A 99 13.14 -4.63 -10.27
CA PRO A 99 12.64 -3.24 -10.22
C PRO A 99 11.78 -2.82 -11.40
N GLU A 100 12.11 -3.21 -12.62
CA GLU A 100 11.36 -2.83 -13.81
C GLU A 100 9.92 -3.37 -13.76
N MET A 101 9.76 -4.67 -13.50
CA MET A 101 8.44 -5.30 -13.37
C MET A 101 7.68 -4.73 -12.17
N ALA A 102 8.36 -4.57 -11.03
CA ALA A 102 7.74 -4.07 -9.82
C ALA A 102 7.19 -2.65 -10.03
N ASN A 103 7.98 -1.77 -10.66
CA ASN A 103 7.54 -0.40 -10.93
C ASN A 103 6.35 -0.36 -11.89
N ASP A 104 6.38 -1.19 -12.93
CA ASP A 104 5.28 -1.24 -13.90
C ASP A 104 3.96 -1.61 -13.24
N LEU A 105 3.93 -2.69 -12.45
CA LEU A 105 2.71 -3.11 -11.76
C LEU A 105 2.29 -2.12 -10.68
N TYR A 106 3.24 -1.54 -9.96
CA TYR A 106 2.98 -0.52 -8.96
C TYR A 106 2.31 0.72 -9.60
N GLU A 107 2.85 1.22 -10.70
CA GLU A 107 2.27 2.38 -11.40
C GLU A 107 0.89 2.09 -11.96
N GLN A 108 0.67 0.89 -12.49
CA GLN A 108 -0.64 0.47 -12.96
C GLN A 108 -1.67 0.45 -11.82
N LEU A 109 -1.26 -0.05 -10.65
CA LEU A 109 -2.14 -0.10 -9.48
C LEU A 109 -2.52 1.31 -9.02
N VAL A 110 -1.54 2.20 -8.91
CA VAL A 110 -1.78 3.61 -8.56
C VAL A 110 -2.73 4.27 -9.56
N GLY A 111 -2.46 4.06 -10.87
CA GLY A 111 -3.32 4.59 -11.93
C GLY A 111 -4.75 4.07 -11.85
N THR A 112 -4.92 2.79 -11.53
CA THR A 112 -6.25 2.19 -11.38
C THR A 112 -7.02 2.83 -10.22
N TRP A 113 -6.36 3.03 -9.07
CA TRP A 113 -6.99 3.71 -7.94
C TRP A 113 -7.38 5.16 -8.28
N ARG A 114 -6.53 5.88 -9.01
CA ARG A 114 -6.85 7.24 -9.46
C ARG A 114 -8.07 7.26 -10.40
N GLN A 115 -8.18 6.27 -11.27
CA GLN A 115 -9.33 6.13 -12.16
C GLN A 115 -10.65 5.86 -11.42
N LYS A 116 -10.56 5.29 -10.22
CA LYS A 116 -11.72 5.10 -9.34
C LYS A 116 -12.13 6.39 -8.60
N GLY A 117 -11.45 7.48 -8.84
CA GLY A 117 -11.73 8.78 -8.21
C GLY A 117 -10.98 9.01 -6.90
N LEU A 118 -10.05 8.15 -6.53
CA LEU A 118 -9.25 8.32 -5.33
C LEU A 118 -8.10 9.30 -5.59
N GLN A 119 -7.81 10.15 -4.61
CA GLN A 119 -6.59 10.93 -4.59
C GLN A 119 -5.48 10.02 -4.07
N VAL A 120 -4.47 9.77 -4.91
CA VAL A 120 -3.34 8.91 -4.56
C VAL A 120 -2.05 9.71 -4.69
N GLU A 121 -1.34 9.82 -3.56
CA GLU A 121 0.01 10.36 -3.52
C GLU A 121 0.99 9.20 -3.47
N THR A 122 2.20 9.43 -3.94
CA THR A 122 3.22 8.38 -4.05
C THR A 122 4.55 8.83 -3.45
N GLY A 123 5.40 7.83 -3.14
CA GLY A 123 6.82 8.05 -2.93
C GLY A 123 7.56 8.16 -4.27
N ARG A 124 8.87 7.98 -4.21
CA ARG A 124 9.74 7.99 -5.39
C ARG A 124 10.41 6.62 -5.49
N PHE A 125 10.09 5.89 -6.56
CA PHE A 125 10.54 4.50 -6.73
C PHE A 125 12.07 4.39 -6.72
N ARG A 126 12.58 3.35 -6.05
CA ARG A 126 14.01 3.03 -5.93
C ARG A 126 14.83 4.12 -5.26
N THR A 127 14.23 4.91 -4.42
CA THR A 127 14.98 5.87 -3.60
C THR A 127 14.90 5.47 -2.14
N GLU A 128 15.86 5.94 -1.36
CA GLU A 128 15.78 5.84 0.09
C GLU A 128 14.76 6.86 0.57
N MET A 129 13.76 6.38 1.30
CA MET A 129 12.62 7.20 1.73
C MET A 129 12.43 7.10 3.23
N ARG A 130 11.92 8.19 3.81
CA ARG A 130 11.38 8.19 5.18
C ARG A 130 9.87 8.31 5.08
N VAL A 131 9.18 7.32 5.62
CA VAL A 131 7.72 7.28 5.62
C VAL A 131 7.25 7.59 7.04
N SER A 132 6.49 8.67 7.18
CA SER A 132 5.93 9.10 8.46
C SER A 132 4.42 8.93 8.41
N LEU A 133 3.84 8.45 9.51
CA LEU A 133 2.39 8.27 9.57
C LEU A 133 1.91 8.31 11.01
N VAL A 134 0.66 8.68 11.17
CA VAL A 134 -0.08 8.51 12.42
C VAL A 134 -1.16 7.47 12.18
N ASN A 135 -0.96 6.27 12.71
CA ASN A 135 -1.93 5.19 12.59
C ASN A 135 -3.13 5.49 13.49
N ASP A 136 -4.30 5.50 12.87
CA ASP A 136 -5.56 5.83 13.52
C ASP A 136 -6.29 4.56 13.94
N GLY A 137 -6.26 4.29 15.24
CA GLY A 137 -6.97 3.15 15.77
C GLY A 137 -6.23 2.36 16.85
N PRO A 138 -5.07 1.71 16.64
CA PRO A 138 -4.42 1.45 15.37
C PRO A 138 -5.17 0.43 14.51
N VAL A 139 -5.07 0.58 13.20
CA VAL A 139 -5.65 -0.35 12.23
C VAL A 139 -4.60 -0.66 11.17
N THR A 140 -4.22 -1.94 11.07
CA THR A 140 -3.23 -2.43 10.10
C THR A 140 -3.75 -3.76 9.56
N ILE A 141 -3.89 -3.84 8.23
CA ILE A 141 -4.41 -5.02 7.53
C ILE A 141 -3.34 -5.52 6.58
N LEU A 142 -3.08 -6.82 6.63
CA LEU A 142 -2.16 -7.50 5.72
C LEU A 142 -2.96 -8.18 4.62
N LEU A 143 -2.57 -7.95 3.37
CA LEU A 143 -3.20 -8.58 2.20
C LEU A 143 -2.15 -9.29 1.35
N ASP A 144 -2.51 -10.46 0.85
CA ASP A 144 -1.71 -11.21 -0.11
C ASP A 144 -2.64 -11.71 -1.22
N SER A 145 -2.33 -11.41 -2.48
CA SER A 145 -3.14 -11.86 -3.61
C SER A 145 -3.12 -13.38 -3.77
N GLU A 146 -2.08 -14.05 -3.27
CA GLU A 146 -2.00 -15.52 -3.21
C GLU A 146 -2.74 -16.09 -1.99
N LYS A 147 -3.23 -15.21 -1.12
CA LYS A 147 -3.97 -15.57 0.10
C LYS A 147 -3.17 -16.46 1.04
N ALA A 148 -1.88 -16.15 1.21
CA ALA A 148 -1.02 -16.86 2.15
C ALA A 148 -1.38 -16.54 3.62
N PHE A 149 -2.09 -15.46 3.81
CA PHE A 149 -2.61 -15.06 5.13
C PHE A 149 -3.91 -14.26 5.01
#